data_7c3fbeb4eb818e521a6d8cdd5d6dceff
#
_entry.id   7c3fbeb4eb818e521a6d8cdd5d6dceff
#
_cell.length_a   1.000
_cell.length_b   1.000
_cell.length_c   1.000
_cell.angle_alpha   90.00
_cell.angle_beta   90.00
_cell.angle_gamma   90.00
#
_symmetry.space_group_name_H-M   'P 1'
#
loop_
_entity.id
_entity.type
_entity.pdbx_description
1 polymer ?
#
loop_
_entity_poly.entity_id
_entity_poly.type
_entity_poly.pdbx_seq_one_letter_code
_entity_poly.pdbx_strand_id
1 'polypeptide(L)'
;MKNEAMYRELLDLLTTDSASGKESAIADKLDDLKGMTLLCDIGNGTMNLMYLRDGDAIPNKMYTEKFGTQQCVNAILEAVMNKYQVVMDEGIVEAYLRTGEADVAKEYLKIMKTAASRYAQEILRRLQVHDYTPSLMRLYVVGGGGCLLRNFAKLDSSRVTFDDNICATAKGYEFLTEYHLRNG
;
A
#
# COMPACT_ATOMS: atom_id res chain seq x y z
N MET A 1 9.70 -16.65 9.90
CA MET A 1 9.84 -17.77 8.94
C MET A 1 8.64 -17.90 7.99
N LYS A 2 7.38 -18.10 8.43
CA LYS A 2 6.23 -18.19 7.49
C LYS A 2 6.01 -16.93 6.64
N ASN A 3 6.16 -15.74 7.20
CA ASN A 3 5.97 -14.47 6.46
C ASN A 3 7.07 -14.21 5.42
N GLU A 4 8.29 -14.64 5.66
CA GLU A 4 9.43 -14.41 4.77
C GLU A 4 9.34 -15.20 3.46
N ALA A 5 8.94 -16.47 3.53
CA ALA A 5 8.66 -17.29 2.36
C ALA A 5 7.51 -16.68 1.53
N MET A 6 6.43 -16.28 2.19
CA MET A 6 5.26 -15.67 1.57
C MET A 6 5.62 -14.38 0.80
N TYR A 7 6.46 -13.52 1.36
CA TYR A 7 6.84 -12.27 0.71
C TYR A 7 7.89 -12.47 -0.40
N ARG A 8 8.79 -13.45 -0.31
CA ARG A 8 9.67 -13.82 -1.43
C ARG A 8 8.85 -14.23 -2.65
N GLU A 9 7.82 -15.03 -2.45
CA GLU A 9 6.97 -15.51 -3.53
C GLU A 9 6.01 -14.43 -4.04
N LEU A 10 5.57 -13.48 -3.20
CA LEU A 10 4.89 -12.26 -3.66
C LEU A 10 5.82 -11.42 -4.55
N LEU A 11 7.09 -11.34 -4.21
CA LEU A 11 8.10 -10.65 -5.01
C LEU A 11 8.33 -11.37 -6.34
N ASP A 12 8.46 -12.70 -6.32
CA ASP A 12 8.60 -13.52 -7.53
C ASP A 12 7.37 -13.36 -8.46
N LEU A 13 6.18 -13.18 -7.89
CA LEU A 13 4.95 -12.92 -8.66
C LEU A 13 4.89 -11.50 -9.24
N LEU A 14 5.30 -10.50 -8.49
CA LEU A 14 5.42 -9.13 -9.00
C LEU A 14 6.45 -9.05 -10.13
N THR A 15 7.44 -9.98 -10.13
CA THR A 15 8.49 -10.05 -11.16
C THR A 15 8.20 -11.08 -12.28
N THR A 16 7.33 -12.07 -12.08
CA THR A 16 7.10 -13.19 -13.03
C THR A 16 5.78 -13.17 -13.82
N ASP A 17 5.07 -12.05 -13.91
CA ASP A 17 3.90 -11.94 -14.81
C ASP A 17 4.32 -12.01 -16.31
N SER A 18 5.13 -13.04 -16.63
CA SER A 18 5.86 -13.24 -17.90
C SER A 18 5.16 -14.15 -18.90
N ALA A 19 3.92 -14.58 -18.63
CA ALA A 19 3.22 -15.48 -19.57
C ALA A 19 2.62 -14.77 -20.81
N SER A 20 2.78 -13.44 -20.96
CA SER A 20 2.18 -12.68 -22.06
C SER A 20 3.07 -11.58 -22.67
N GLY A 21 4.33 -11.89 -23.00
CA GLY A 21 5.09 -11.05 -23.96
C GLY A 21 5.46 -9.62 -23.51
N LYS A 22 5.59 -9.35 -22.22
CA LYS A 22 5.95 -8.04 -21.66
C LYS A 22 7.31 -8.05 -20.95
N GLU A 23 8.35 -8.50 -21.62
CA GLU A 23 9.72 -8.45 -21.08
C GLU A 23 10.15 -7.04 -20.64
N SER A 24 9.69 -5.99 -21.34
CA SER A 24 10.00 -4.60 -20.97
C SER A 24 9.35 -4.17 -19.63
N ALA A 25 8.10 -4.57 -19.38
CA ALA A 25 7.40 -4.19 -18.15
C ALA A 25 7.96 -4.91 -16.90
N ILE A 26 8.59 -6.06 -17.07
CA ILE A 26 9.28 -6.80 -16.00
C ILE A 26 10.62 -6.13 -15.68
N ALA A 27 11.39 -5.75 -16.70
CA ALA A 27 12.65 -5.04 -16.52
C ALA A 27 12.45 -3.72 -15.75
N ASP A 28 11.40 -2.97 -16.08
CA ASP A 28 11.04 -1.73 -15.39
C ASP A 28 10.70 -1.98 -13.91
N LYS A 29 9.92 -3.04 -13.61
CA LYS A 29 9.57 -3.41 -12.22
C LYS A 29 10.79 -3.86 -11.40
N LEU A 30 11.73 -4.60 -12.00
CA LEU A 30 12.98 -5.01 -11.34
C LEU A 30 13.87 -3.79 -11.06
N ASP A 31 13.91 -2.81 -11.97
CA ASP A 31 14.65 -1.57 -11.76
C ASP A 31 14.08 -0.74 -10.60
N ASP A 32 12.78 -0.80 -10.35
CA ASP A 32 12.14 -0.17 -9.19
C ASP A 32 12.55 -0.79 -7.84
N LEU A 33 13.06 -2.02 -7.85
CA LEU A 33 13.53 -2.73 -6.65
C LEU A 33 15.05 -2.66 -6.44
N LYS A 34 15.79 -1.98 -7.32
CA LYS A 34 17.25 -1.80 -7.16
C LYS A 34 17.59 -0.96 -5.93
N GLY A 35 18.69 -1.33 -5.29
CA GLY A 35 19.18 -0.69 -4.07
C GLY A 35 18.32 -1.04 -2.85
N MET A 36 18.22 -0.10 -1.93
CA MET A 36 17.37 -0.27 -0.74
C MET A 36 15.94 0.14 -1.06
N THR A 37 15.02 -0.80 -0.94
CA THR A 37 13.59 -0.60 -1.16
C THR A 37 12.80 -1.01 0.06
N LEU A 38 11.84 -0.19 0.48
CA LEU A 38 10.80 -0.57 1.43
C LEU A 38 9.55 -0.95 0.66
N LEU A 39 9.17 -2.23 0.69
CA LEU A 39 7.87 -2.70 0.25
C LEU A 39 6.85 -2.43 1.34
N CYS A 40 5.78 -1.72 1.00
CA CYS A 40 4.70 -1.33 1.89
C CYS A 40 3.37 -1.84 1.33
N ASP A 41 2.82 -2.88 1.94
CA ASP A 41 1.49 -3.42 1.62
C ASP A 41 0.46 -2.82 2.59
N ILE A 42 -0.43 -1.96 2.07
CA ILE A 42 -1.47 -1.33 2.87
C ILE A 42 -2.80 -1.99 2.52
N GLY A 43 -3.20 -2.93 3.40
CA GLY A 43 -4.49 -3.59 3.34
C GLY A 43 -5.61 -2.81 4.05
N ASN A 44 -6.76 -3.46 4.22
CA ASN A 44 -7.90 -2.87 4.91
C ASN A 44 -7.62 -2.65 6.40
N GLY A 45 -7.09 -3.65 7.10
CA GLY A 45 -6.86 -3.59 8.56
C GLY A 45 -5.41 -3.39 8.97
N THR A 46 -4.44 -3.69 8.11
CA THR A 46 -3.01 -3.71 8.44
C THR A 46 -2.16 -3.07 7.36
N MET A 47 -0.99 -2.62 7.79
CA MET A 47 0.12 -2.22 6.95
C MET A 47 1.28 -3.19 7.22
N ASN A 48 1.77 -3.87 6.17
CA ASN A 48 2.90 -4.76 6.24
C ASN A 48 4.09 -4.12 5.55
N LEU A 49 5.25 -4.20 6.17
CA LEU A 49 6.49 -3.58 5.71
C LEU A 49 7.56 -4.65 5.54
N MET A 50 8.30 -4.60 4.44
CA MET A 50 9.43 -5.48 4.20
C MET A 50 10.56 -4.70 3.52
N TYR A 51 11.77 -4.84 4.07
CA TYR A 51 12.96 -4.27 3.46
C TYR A 51 13.58 -5.22 2.44
N LEU A 52 13.91 -4.65 1.29
CA LEU A 52 14.56 -5.34 0.19
C LEU A 52 15.91 -4.68 -0.11
N ARG A 53 16.86 -5.49 -0.56
CA ARG A 53 18.12 -5.03 -1.18
C ARG A 53 18.28 -5.70 -2.53
N ASP A 54 18.24 -4.91 -3.58
CA ASP A 54 18.31 -5.38 -4.97
C ASP A 54 17.27 -6.47 -5.30
N GLY A 55 16.08 -6.36 -4.73
CA GLY A 55 14.98 -7.32 -4.87
C GLY A 55 14.94 -8.43 -3.81
N ASP A 56 16.03 -8.66 -3.08
CA ASP A 56 16.08 -9.71 -2.06
C ASP A 56 15.61 -9.22 -0.68
N ALA A 57 14.77 -10.01 -0.01
CA ALA A 57 14.28 -9.69 1.32
C ALA A 57 15.40 -9.71 2.37
N ILE A 58 15.48 -8.64 3.17
CA ILE A 58 16.44 -8.58 4.28
C ILE A 58 15.88 -9.34 5.48
N PRO A 59 16.55 -10.38 5.99
CA PRO A 59 16.09 -11.14 7.14
C PRO A 59 15.84 -10.27 8.37
N ASN A 60 14.75 -10.54 9.09
CA ASN A 60 14.35 -9.84 10.31
C ASN A 60 14.02 -8.34 10.14
N LYS A 61 13.84 -7.87 8.89
CA LYS A 61 13.42 -6.50 8.57
C LYS A 61 12.00 -6.49 7.97
N MET A 62 11.07 -7.13 8.69
CA MET A 62 9.65 -7.16 8.37
C MET A 62 8.83 -6.75 9.57
N TYR A 63 7.79 -5.94 9.32
CA TYR A 63 6.94 -5.39 10.36
C TYR A 63 5.49 -5.45 9.95
N THR A 64 4.59 -5.60 10.91
CA THR A 64 3.14 -5.51 10.71
C THR A 64 2.56 -4.54 11.72
N GLU A 65 1.80 -3.57 11.24
CA GLU A 65 1.07 -2.64 12.08
C GLU A 65 -0.44 -2.76 11.83
N LYS A 66 -1.23 -2.60 12.89
CA LYS A 66 -2.69 -2.46 12.78
C LYS A 66 -3.03 -1.04 12.31
N PHE A 67 -2.69 -0.74 11.06
CA PHE A 67 -2.82 0.58 10.46
C PHE A 67 -3.12 0.46 8.97
N GLY A 68 -4.38 0.20 8.61
CA GLY A 68 -4.84 0.02 7.24
C GLY A 68 -5.86 1.08 6.82
N THR A 69 -6.55 0.87 5.71
CA THR A 69 -7.50 1.85 5.16
C THR A 69 -8.75 2.03 6.01
N GLN A 70 -9.21 0.97 6.70
CA GLN A 70 -10.40 1.02 7.55
C GLN A 70 -10.29 2.06 8.67
N GLN A 71 -9.10 2.18 9.27
CA GLN A 71 -8.88 3.19 10.31
C GLN A 71 -8.97 4.62 9.75
N CYS A 72 -8.58 4.82 8.48
CA CYS A 72 -8.78 6.10 7.81
C CYS A 72 -10.25 6.39 7.55
N VAL A 73 -11.00 5.40 7.08
CA VAL A 73 -12.45 5.50 6.87
C VAL A 73 -13.13 5.91 8.17
N ASN A 74 -12.86 5.19 9.27
CA ASN A 74 -13.43 5.49 10.58
C ASN A 74 -13.09 6.91 11.05
N ALA A 75 -11.85 7.36 10.86
CA ALA A 75 -11.42 8.70 11.23
C ALA A 75 -12.15 9.80 10.45
N ILE A 76 -12.47 9.56 9.18
CA ILE A 76 -13.25 10.48 8.36
C ILE A 76 -14.72 10.52 8.81
N LEU A 77 -15.34 9.34 9.00
CA LEU A 77 -16.72 9.23 9.47
C LEU A 77 -16.90 9.93 10.81
N GLU A 78 -15.97 9.69 11.75
CA GLU A 78 -15.96 10.36 13.06
C GLU A 78 -15.78 11.88 12.93
N ALA A 79 -14.90 12.36 12.06
CA ALA A 79 -14.70 13.79 11.84
C ALA A 79 -15.94 14.48 11.28
N VAL A 80 -16.66 13.83 10.35
CA VAL A 80 -17.93 14.33 9.81
C VAL A 80 -19.02 14.34 10.88
N MET A 81 -19.17 13.24 11.62
CA MET A 81 -20.14 13.12 12.70
C MET A 81 -19.92 14.20 13.77
N ASN A 82 -18.68 14.35 14.22
CA ASN A 82 -18.34 15.31 15.29
C ASN A 82 -18.62 16.76 14.89
N LYS A 83 -18.42 17.10 13.61
CA LYS A 83 -18.57 18.49 13.16
C LYS A 83 -19.99 18.83 12.71
N TYR A 84 -20.65 17.90 12.03
CA TYR A 84 -21.91 18.18 11.35
C TYR A 84 -23.11 17.40 11.91
N GLN A 85 -22.88 16.45 12.83
CA GLN A 85 -23.89 15.54 13.39
C GLN A 85 -24.61 14.73 12.30
N VAL A 86 -23.88 14.37 11.23
CA VAL A 86 -24.39 13.62 10.09
C VAL A 86 -23.73 12.26 10.02
N VAL A 87 -24.52 11.22 9.84
CA VAL A 87 -24.03 9.87 9.51
C VAL A 87 -23.76 9.83 8.02
N MET A 88 -22.48 9.70 7.65
CA MET A 88 -22.07 9.55 6.25
C MET A 88 -21.97 8.07 5.90
N ASP A 89 -22.34 7.71 4.68
CA ASP A 89 -22.19 6.36 4.16
C ASP A 89 -20.71 5.99 3.99
N GLU A 90 -20.33 4.81 4.48
CA GLU A 90 -18.96 4.31 4.44
C GLU A 90 -18.44 4.16 3.00
N GLY A 91 -19.29 3.67 2.08
CA GLY A 91 -18.95 3.51 0.67
C GLY A 91 -18.58 4.82 -0.03
N ILE A 92 -19.17 5.96 0.38
CA ILE A 92 -18.76 7.28 -0.11
C ILE A 92 -17.32 7.58 0.30
N VAL A 93 -16.97 7.29 1.55
CA VAL A 93 -15.63 7.53 2.07
C VAL A 93 -14.60 6.61 1.42
N GLU A 94 -14.92 5.33 1.26
CA GLU A 94 -14.06 4.36 0.57
C GLU A 94 -13.81 4.77 -0.89
N ALA A 95 -14.87 5.15 -1.62
CA ALA A 95 -14.75 5.65 -2.98
C ALA A 95 -13.87 6.90 -3.04
N TYR A 96 -14.06 7.83 -2.09
CA TYR A 96 -13.24 9.03 -1.98
C TYR A 96 -11.76 8.73 -1.75
N LEU A 97 -11.44 7.81 -0.85
CA LEU A 97 -10.03 7.43 -0.59
C LEU A 97 -9.37 6.82 -1.83
N ARG A 98 -10.13 6.05 -2.60
CA ARG A 98 -9.65 5.38 -3.83
C ARG A 98 -9.46 6.35 -5.00
N THR A 99 -10.40 7.28 -5.21
CA THR A 99 -10.43 8.13 -6.40
C THR A 99 -9.91 9.55 -6.16
N GLY A 100 -9.91 10.02 -4.91
CA GLY A 100 -9.67 11.42 -4.56
C GLY A 100 -10.90 12.33 -4.74
N GLU A 101 -12.04 11.77 -5.20
CA GLU A 101 -13.25 12.51 -5.55
C GLU A 101 -14.49 11.90 -4.89
N ALA A 102 -15.47 12.74 -4.54
CA ALA A 102 -16.79 12.32 -4.08
C ALA A 102 -17.83 13.37 -4.44
N ASP A 103 -19.04 12.92 -4.78
CA ASP A 103 -20.19 13.78 -5.04
C ASP A 103 -20.92 14.10 -3.72
N VAL A 104 -20.33 15.02 -2.97
CA VAL A 104 -20.88 15.55 -1.70
C VAL A 104 -20.64 17.05 -1.62
N ALA A 105 -21.36 17.75 -0.72
CA ALA A 105 -21.20 19.18 -0.54
C ALA A 105 -19.76 19.55 -0.13
N LYS A 106 -19.31 20.75 -0.54
CA LYS A 106 -17.90 21.20 -0.39
C LYS A 106 -17.40 21.20 1.05
N GLU A 107 -18.26 21.45 2.01
CA GLU A 107 -17.91 21.40 3.44
C GLU A 107 -17.51 19.99 3.89
N TYR A 108 -18.19 18.95 3.40
CA TYR A 108 -17.82 17.56 3.68
C TYR A 108 -16.49 17.20 3.00
N LEU A 109 -16.32 17.55 1.70
CA LEU A 109 -15.05 17.32 0.99
C LEU A 109 -13.86 17.93 1.73
N LYS A 110 -14.02 19.13 2.29
CA LYS A 110 -12.96 19.80 3.04
C LYS A 110 -12.52 19.00 4.27
N ILE A 111 -13.50 18.47 5.03
CA ILE A 111 -13.18 17.70 6.24
C ILE A 111 -12.61 16.33 5.90
N MET A 112 -13.18 15.66 4.89
CA MET A 112 -12.70 14.38 4.39
C MET A 112 -11.24 14.49 3.93
N LYS A 113 -10.93 15.52 3.11
CA LYS A 113 -9.56 15.78 2.64
C LYS A 113 -8.59 16.03 3.78
N THR A 114 -9.01 16.81 4.78
CA THR A 114 -8.17 17.12 5.95
C THR A 114 -7.86 15.85 6.73
N ALA A 115 -8.86 15.01 7.00
CA ALA A 115 -8.69 13.76 7.74
C ALA A 115 -7.86 12.75 6.94
N ALA A 116 -8.13 12.57 5.64
CA ALA A 116 -7.37 11.67 4.77
C ALA A 116 -5.90 12.08 4.65
N SER A 117 -5.62 13.38 4.45
CA SER A 117 -4.24 13.88 4.36
C SER A 117 -3.49 13.73 5.68
N ARG A 118 -4.15 13.95 6.81
CA ARG A 118 -3.56 13.72 8.14
C ARG A 118 -3.22 12.23 8.34
N TYR A 119 -4.12 11.34 7.92
CA TYR A 119 -3.90 9.91 8.02
C TYR A 119 -2.76 9.44 7.10
N ALA A 120 -2.70 9.93 5.86
CA ALA A 120 -1.60 9.65 4.93
C ALA A 120 -0.24 10.10 5.49
N GLN A 121 -0.18 11.27 6.14
CA GLN A 121 1.04 11.71 6.82
C GLN A 121 1.41 10.83 8.00
N GLU A 122 0.43 10.32 8.75
CA GLU A 122 0.69 9.38 9.85
C GLU A 122 1.26 8.05 9.32
N ILE A 123 0.81 7.55 8.16
CA ILE A 123 1.46 6.42 7.50
C ILE A 123 2.95 6.74 7.26
N LEU A 124 3.26 7.87 6.62
CA LEU A 124 4.65 8.24 6.34
C LEU A 124 5.50 8.35 7.60
N ARG A 125 4.93 8.91 8.68
CA ARG A 125 5.60 8.97 9.98
C ARG A 125 5.92 7.57 10.52
N ARG A 126 4.99 6.61 10.38
CA ARG A 126 5.20 5.22 10.80
C ARG A 126 6.28 4.53 9.97
N LEU A 127 6.33 4.78 8.65
CA LEU A 127 7.43 4.27 7.83
C LEU A 127 8.79 4.77 8.35
N GLN A 128 8.87 6.04 8.78
CA GLN A 128 10.10 6.61 9.38
C GLN A 128 10.44 5.99 10.75
N VAL A 129 9.45 5.65 11.57
CA VAL A 129 9.66 4.90 12.83
C VAL A 129 10.30 3.53 12.58
N HIS A 130 10.03 2.95 11.41
CA HIS A 130 10.65 1.71 10.95
C HIS A 130 11.90 1.94 10.08
N ASP A 131 12.61 3.05 10.26
CA ASP A 131 13.87 3.40 9.59
C ASP A 131 13.75 3.77 8.10
N TYR A 132 12.54 4.00 7.56
CA TYR A 132 12.41 4.47 6.19
C TYR A 132 12.98 5.87 6.03
N THR A 133 13.95 6.03 5.13
CA THR A 133 14.57 7.30 4.80
C THR A 133 14.38 7.61 3.32
N PRO A 134 13.48 8.55 2.94
CA PRO A 134 13.12 8.81 1.55
C PRO A 134 14.31 9.16 0.63
N SER A 135 15.34 9.85 1.17
CA SER A 135 16.53 10.23 0.39
C SER A 135 17.46 9.06 0.07
N LEU A 136 17.37 7.95 0.83
CA LEU A 136 18.28 6.81 0.71
C LEU A 136 17.59 5.56 0.13
N MET A 137 16.27 5.48 0.24
CA MET A 137 15.49 4.28 -0.06
C MET A 137 14.40 4.57 -1.08
N ARG A 138 14.03 3.57 -1.86
CA ARG A 138 12.80 3.57 -2.66
C ARG A 138 11.64 3.10 -1.79
N LEU A 139 10.43 3.53 -2.13
CA LEU A 139 9.20 3.03 -1.54
C LEU A 139 8.37 2.36 -2.65
N TYR A 140 8.07 1.08 -2.47
CA TYR A 140 7.18 0.34 -3.36
C TYR A 140 5.89 0.04 -2.61
N VAL A 141 4.76 0.61 -3.08
CA VAL A 141 3.47 0.52 -2.40
C VAL A 141 2.54 -0.41 -3.15
N VAL A 142 2.02 -1.40 -2.45
CA VAL A 142 1.03 -2.36 -2.95
C VAL A 142 -0.23 -2.33 -2.09
N GLY A 143 -1.28 -2.99 -2.54
CA GLY A 143 -2.55 -3.09 -1.82
C GLY A 143 -3.48 -1.90 -2.03
N GLY A 144 -4.73 -2.05 -1.59
CA GLY A 144 -5.79 -1.04 -1.81
C GLY A 144 -5.52 0.32 -1.18
N GLY A 145 -4.69 0.37 -0.14
CA GLY A 145 -4.29 1.62 0.52
C GLY A 145 -3.25 2.45 -0.25
N GLY A 146 -2.67 1.92 -1.33
CA GLY A 146 -1.79 2.68 -2.21
C GLY A 146 -2.47 3.91 -2.80
N CYS A 147 -3.75 3.82 -3.15
CA CYS A 147 -4.55 4.95 -3.64
C CYS A 147 -4.64 6.07 -2.60
N LEU A 148 -4.80 5.75 -1.32
CA LEU A 148 -4.84 6.73 -0.24
C LEU A 148 -3.54 7.54 -0.16
N LEU A 149 -2.39 6.89 -0.21
CA LEU A 149 -1.11 7.60 -0.23
C LEU A 149 -0.94 8.44 -1.50
N ARG A 150 -1.29 7.89 -2.67
CA ARG A 150 -1.19 8.60 -3.95
C ARG A 150 -2.05 9.87 -3.96
N ASN A 151 -3.28 9.81 -3.44
CA ASN A 151 -4.24 10.91 -3.49
C ASN A 151 -4.01 11.96 -2.40
N PHE A 152 -3.49 11.57 -1.23
CA PHE A 152 -3.51 12.44 -0.04
C PHE A 152 -2.15 12.67 0.61
N ALA A 153 -1.08 11.91 0.25
CA ALA A 153 0.27 12.17 0.72
C ALA A 153 1.03 13.10 -0.23
N LYS A 154 1.98 13.86 0.33
CA LYS A 154 3.00 14.56 -0.45
C LYS A 154 4.24 13.69 -0.51
N LEU A 155 4.46 13.03 -1.63
CA LEU A 155 5.57 12.12 -1.87
C LEU A 155 6.44 12.62 -3.03
N ASP A 156 7.73 12.38 -2.95
CA ASP A 156 8.62 12.52 -4.10
C ASP A 156 8.41 11.33 -5.05
N SER A 157 7.70 11.58 -6.15
CA SER A 157 7.34 10.56 -7.13
C SER A 157 8.54 9.89 -7.81
N SER A 158 9.74 10.48 -7.73
CA SER A 158 10.95 9.91 -8.34
C SER A 158 11.47 8.65 -7.63
N ARG A 159 11.03 8.42 -6.38
CA ARG A 159 11.46 7.28 -5.54
C ARG A 159 10.31 6.47 -4.97
N VAL A 160 9.09 6.70 -5.45
CA VAL A 160 7.90 6.00 -4.99
C VAL A 160 7.20 5.35 -6.17
N THR A 161 7.07 4.04 -6.14
CA THR A 161 6.31 3.25 -7.10
C THR A 161 5.03 2.76 -6.46
N PHE A 162 3.90 2.91 -7.16
CA PHE A 162 2.61 2.36 -6.75
C PHE A 162 2.21 1.25 -7.70
N ASP A 163 1.98 0.06 -7.18
CA ASP A 163 1.37 -1.02 -7.97
C ASP A 163 -0.16 -0.88 -7.92
N ASP A 164 -0.76 -0.69 -9.09
CA ASP A 164 -2.21 -0.55 -9.24
C ASP A 164 -2.97 -1.88 -9.15
N ASN A 165 -2.25 -3.00 -9.07
CA ASN A 165 -2.84 -4.31 -8.87
C ASN A 165 -3.25 -4.49 -7.40
N ILE A 166 -4.47 -4.10 -7.07
CA ILE A 166 -5.04 -4.25 -5.72
C ILE A 166 -5.14 -5.72 -5.26
N CYS A 167 -5.04 -6.66 -6.20
CA CYS A 167 -5.05 -8.09 -5.95
C CYS A 167 -3.63 -8.71 -5.92
N ALA A 168 -2.56 -7.92 -5.99
CA ALA A 168 -1.20 -8.45 -6.03
C ALA A 168 -0.92 -9.44 -4.89
N THR A 169 -1.27 -9.06 -3.66
CA THR A 169 -1.13 -9.90 -2.46
C THR A 169 -1.98 -11.17 -2.53
N ALA A 170 -3.23 -11.06 -3.00
CA ALA A 170 -4.12 -12.22 -3.14
C ALA A 170 -3.64 -13.21 -4.21
N LYS A 171 -3.16 -12.72 -5.34
CA LYS A 171 -2.55 -13.54 -6.40
C LYS A 171 -1.28 -14.23 -5.92
N GLY A 172 -0.51 -13.57 -5.03
CA GLY A 172 0.63 -14.16 -4.35
C GLY A 172 0.24 -15.40 -3.54
N TYR A 173 -0.79 -15.31 -2.74
CA TYR A 173 -1.30 -16.44 -1.97
C TYR A 173 -1.84 -17.58 -2.85
N GLU A 174 -2.55 -17.26 -3.93
CA GLU A 174 -3.07 -18.25 -4.89
C GLU A 174 -1.91 -19.04 -5.52
N PHE A 175 -0.89 -18.37 -6.02
CA PHE A 175 0.30 -19.00 -6.59
C PHE A 175 1.03 -19.90 -5.60
N LEU A 176 1.20 -19.46 -4.35
CA LEU A 176 1.79 -20.24 -3.28
C LEU A 176 1.04 -21.54 -3.03
N THR A 177 -0.29 -21.44 -2.97
CA THR A 177 -1.16 -22.59 -2.75
C THR A 177 -1.02 -23.58 -3.89
N GLU A 178 -1.05 -23.09 -5.15
CA GLU A 178 -0.85 -23.93 -6.33
C GLU A 178 0.55 -24.58 -6.38
N TYR A 179 1.59 -23.81 -6.04
CA TYR A 179 2.98 -24.33 -6.00
C TYR A 179 3.12 -25.48 -4.98
N HIS A 180 2.58 -25.31 -3.78
CA HIS A 180 2.61 -26.34 -2.76
C HIS A 180 1.78 -27.58 -3.14
N LEU A 181 0.62 -27.41 -3.82
CA LEU A 181 -0.20 -28.52 -4.28
C LEU A 181 0.46 -29.33 -5.42
N ARG A 182 1.33 -28.67 -6.23
CA ARG A 182 2.03 -29.35 -7.35
C ARG A 182 3.33 -30.02 -6.92
N ASN A 183 3.97 -29.57 -5.84
CA ASN A 183 5.30 -30.01 -5.42
C ASN A 183 5.34 -30.69 -4.04
N GLY A 184 4.20 -30.88 -3.38
CA GLY A 184 4.02 -31.64 -2.13
C GLY A 184 3.28 -32.92 -2.37
#